data_d2ee51655544a34006ead4b33f5b0607
#
_entry.id   d2ee51655544a34006ead4b33f5b0607
#
_cell.length_a   1.000
_cell.length_b   1.000
_cell.length_c   1.000
_cell.angle_alpha   90.00
_cell.angle_beta   90.00
_cell.angle_gamma   90.00
#
_symmetry.space_group_name_H-M   'P 1'
#
loop_
_entity.id
_entity.type
_entity.pdbx_description
1 polymer ?
#
loop_
_entity_poly.entity_id
_entity_poly.type
_entity_poly.pdbx_seq_one_letter_code
_entity_poly.pdbx_strand_id
1 'polypeptide(L)'
;MPHLKSESYSNYARNQLNSGRVSETQVLELMAQLPLSIADIQTLFKANTPAHHDAETAAGVALRRTRAQVMLALMEHNLNHALNQHHLTVVTATISALADASTLHALEVCRMSLREVHGEPLREDGTPMPLWVMGMGKLAG
;
A
#
# COMPACT_ATOMS: atom_id res chain seq x y z
N MET A 1 -27.46 -7.38 4.17
CA MET A 1 -26.01 -7.42 4.02
C MET A 1 -25.36 -6.75 5.23
N PRO A 2 -24.37 -7.35 5.86
CA PRO A 2 -23.64 -6.65 6.91
C PRO A 2 -22.85 -5.51 6.28
N HIS A 3 -23.20 -4.29 6.60
CA HIS A 3 -22.39 -3.14 6.25
C HIS A 3 -21.14 -3.10 7.12
N LEU A 4 -20.03 -2.62 6.55
CA LEU A 4 -18.81 -2.41 7.31
C LEU A 4 -19.05 -1.36 8.41
N LYS A 5 -18.58 -1.63 9.62
CA LYS A 5 -18.70 -0.68 10.73
C LYS A 5 -18.03 0.66 10.41
N SER A 6 -16.90 0.62 9.70
CA SER A 6 -16.16 1.80 9.29
C SER A 6 -16.97 2.78 8.44
N GLU A 7 -17.93 2.30 7.66
CA GLU A 7 -18.84 3.14 6.86
C GLU A 7 -19.65 4.10 7.74
N SER A 8 -20.08 3.66 8.91
CA SER A 8 -20.85 4.49 9.85
C SER A 8 -20.01 5.52 10.59
N TYR A 9 -18.69 5.29 10.73
CA TYR A 9 -17.80 6.12 11.55
C TYR A 9 -16.85 7.01 10.75
N SER A 10 -16.71 6.79 9.46
CA SER A 10 -15.73 7.49 8.64
C SER A 10 -16.29 7.93 7.29
N ASN A 11 -16.27 9.25 7.05
CA ASN A 11 -16.59 9.80 5.74
C ASN A 11 -15.65 9.30 4.64
N TYR A 12 -14.39 9.08 4.99
CA TYR A 12 -13.41 8.51 4.06
C TYR A 12 -13.82 7.09 3.63
N ALA A 13 -14.14 6.21 4.58
CA ALA A 13 -14.59 4.85 4.29
C ALA A 13 -15.84 4.85 3.42
N ARG A 14 -16.84 5.65 3.78
CA ARG A 14 -18.08 5.80 3.00
C ARG A 14 -17.82 6.23 1.57
N ASN A 15 -16.95 7.23 1.38
CA ASN A 15 -16.63 7.74 0.05
C ASN A 15 -15.89 6.69 -0.80
N GLN A 16 -14.99 5.90 -0.22
CA GLN A 16 -14.28 4.84 -0.93
C GLN A 16 -15.23 3.71 -1.36
N LEU A 17 -16.13 3.30 -0.47
CA LEU A 17 -17.12 2.25 -0.75
C LEU A 17 -18.16 2.72 -1.79
N ASN A 18 -18.73 3.91 -1.60
CA ASN A 18 -19.77 4.44 -2.50
C ASN A 18 -19.25 4.76 -3.90
N SER A 19 -17.99 5.14 -4.03
CA SER A 19 -17.36 5.39 -5.34
C SER A 19 -16.99 4.11 -6.10
N GLY A 20 -17.13 2.94 -5.48
CA GLY A 20 -16.74 1.66 -6.06
C GLY A 20 -15.23 1.46 -6.17
N ARG A 21 -14.42 2.33 -5.57
CA ARG A 21 -12.96 2.20 -5.57
C ARG A 21 -12.49 1.02 -4.70
N VAL A 22 -13.23 0.74 -3.65
CA VAL A 22 -12.98 -0.38 -2.75
C VAL A 22 -14.29 -1.12 -2.56
N SER A 23 -14.27 -2.45 -2.69
CA SER A 23 -15.43 -3.28 -2.42
C SER A 23 -15.42 -3.79 -0.97
N GLU A 24 -16.59 -3.98 -0.43
CA GLU A 24 -16.77 -4.55 0.92
C GLU A 24 -16.11 -5.94 1.03
N THR A 25 -16.24 -6.77 0.00
CA THR A 25 -15.62 -8.10 -0.06
C THR A 25 -14.09 -8.01 0.04
N GLN A 26 -13.47 -7.08 -0.69
CA GLN A 26 -12.01 -6.87 -0.61
C GLN A 26 -11.56 -6.47 0.80
N VAL A 27 -12.31 -5.59 1.46
CA VAL A 27 -12.00 -5.17 2.84
C VAL A 27 -12.05 -6.35 3.80
N LEU A 28 -13.10 -7.17 3.71
CA LEU A 28 -13.27 -8.36 4.57
C LEU A 28 -12.18 -9.41 4.32
N GLU A 29 -11.82 -9.64 3.07
CA GLU A 29 -10.74 -10.56 2.70
C GLU A 29 -9.40 -10.11 3.27
N LEU A 30 -9.06 -8.82 3.14
CA LEU A 30 -7.82 -8.27 3.68
C LEU A 30 -7.80 -8.28 5.21
N MET A 31 -8.93 -7.97 5.83
CA MET A 31 -9.06 -8.03 7.29
C MET A 31 -8.75 -9.43 7.83
N ALA A 32 -9.19 -10.48 7.12
CA ALA A 32 -8.90 -11.87 7.49
C ALA A 32 -7.42 -12.25 7.33
N GLN A 33 -6.66 -11.53 6.51
CA GLN A 33 -5.24 -11.79 6.24
C GLN A 33 -4.29 -10.96 7.11
N LEU A 34 -4.79 -10.04 7.92
CA LEU A 34 -3.94 -9.18 8.76
C LEU A 34 -3.11 -9.99 9.77
N PRO A 35 -1.86 -9.62 10.04
CA PRO A 35 -1.09 -8.53 9.43
C PRO A 35 -0.63 -8.84 8.01
N LEU A 36 -0.63 -7.83 7.15
CA LEU A 36 -0.13 -7.96 5.78
C LEU A 36 1.39 -7.80 5.73
N SER A 37 2.04 -8.67 4.96
CA SER A 37 3.47 -8.58 4.66
C SER A 37 3.73 -7.66 3.46
N ILE A 38 5.01 -7.30 3.24
CA ILE A 38 5.43 -6.58 2.03
C ILE A 38 5.02 -7.35 0.77
N ALA A 39 5.19 -8.67 0.76
CA ALA A 39 4.81 -9.51 -0.38
C ALA A 39 3.30 -9.48 -0.66
N ASP A 40 2.47 -9.50 0.39
CA ASP A 40 1.01 -9.37 0.25
C ASP A 40 0.63 -8.03 -0.40
N ILE A 41 1.25 -6.96 0.02
CA ILE A 41 0.99 -5.62 -0.51
C ILE A 41 1.50 -5.47 -1.94
N GLN A 42 2.65 -6.06 -2.28
CA GLN A 42 3.14 -6.11 -3.66
C GLN A 42 2.17 -6.86 -4.58
N THR A 43 1.54 -7.90 -4.10
CA THR A 43 0.47 -8.62 -4.84
C THR A 43 -0.74 -7.71 -5.09
N LEU A 44 -1.13 -6.90 -4.11
CA LEU A 44 -2.19 -5.90 -4.27
C LEU A 44 -1.81 -4.82 -5.30
N PHE A 45 -0.58 -4.37 -5.33
CA PHE A 45 -0.12 -3.42 -6.35
C PHE A 45 -0.29 -3.98 -7.75
N LYS A 46 0.09 -5.23 -7.98
CA LYS A 46 -0.10 -5.89 -9.27
C LYS A 46 -1.57 -5.98 -9.66
N ALA A 47 -2.43 -6.38 -8.73
CA ALA A 47 -3.87 -6.47 -8.96
C ALA A 47 -4.53 -5.11 -9.25
N ASN A 48 -4.00 -4.04 -8.67
CA ASN A 48 -4.53 -2.68 -8.78
C ASN A 48 -3.90 -1.85 -9.89
N THR A 49 -2.91 -2.38 -10.60
CA THR A 49 -2.24 -1.68 -11.70
C THR A 49 -3.11 -1.70 -12.96
N PRO A 50 -3.55 -0.54 -13.48
CA PRO A 50 -4.33 -0.49 -14.70
C PRO A 50 -3.48 -0.77 -15.95
N ALA A 51 -4.08 -1.44 -16.96
CA ALA A 51 -3.37 -1.90 -18.14
C ALA A 51 -3.10 -0.82 -19.20
N HIS A 52 -3.82 0.30 -19.17
CA HIS A 52 -3.86 1.27 -20.28
C HIS A 52 -3.25 2.65 -19.96
N HIS A 53 -2.41 2.74 -18.92
CA HIS A 53 -1.73 3.96 -18.53
C HIS A 53 -0.21 3.81 -18.69
N ASP A 54 0.50 4.94 -18.79
CA ASP A 54 1.96 4.92 -18.64
C ASP A 54 2.35 4.37 -17.26
N ALA A 55 3.59 3.92 -17.13
CA ALA A 55 4.07 3.22 -15.94
C ALA A 55 3.92 4.06 -14.65
N GLU A 56 4.21 5.35 -14.71
CA GLU A 56 4.14 6.24 -13.55
C GLU A 56 2.69 6.50 -13.12
N THR A 57 1.80 6.78 -14.07
CA THR A 57 0.37 6.96 -13.79
C THR A 57 -0.25 5.67 -13.26
N ALA A 58 0.06 4.53 -13.87
CA ALA A 58 -0.40 3.22 -13.43
C ALA A 58 0.06 2.90 -11.99
N ALA A 59 1.32 3.18 -11.67
CA ALA A 59 1.85 3.02 -10.32
C ALA A 59 1.13 3.91 -9.31
N GLY A 60 0.88 5.17 -9.64
CA GLY A 60 0.15 6.10 -8.79
C GLY A 60 -1.28 5.62 -8.51
N VAL A 61 -1.96 5.05 -9.49
CA VAL A 61 -3.30 4.45 -9.31
C VAL A 61 -3.22 3.22 -8.40
N ALA A 62 -2.26 2.32 -8.65
CA ALA A 62 -2.07 1.13 -7.84
C ALA A 62 -1.78 1.46 -6.37
N LEU A 63 -0.90 2.42 -6.12
CA LEU A 63 -0.56 2.88 -4.77
C LEU A 63 -1.79 3.43 -4.02
N ARG A 64 -2.57 4.30 -4.67
CA ARG A 64 -3.76 4.89 -4.06
C ARG A 64 -4.85 3.87 -3.77
N ARG A 65 -5.12 2.95 -4.71
CA ARG A 65 -6.12 1.89 -4.52
C ARG A 65 -5.72 0.94 -3.41
N THR A 66 -4.48 0.48 -3.42
CA THR A 66 -3.95 -0.42 -2.39
C THR A 66 -3.99 0.23 -1.02
N ARG A 67 -3.56 1.49 -0.91
CA ARG A 67 -3.65 2.23 0.34
C ARG A 67 -5.09 2.30 0.85
N ALA A 68 -6.04 2.62 0.00
CA ALA A 68 -7.45 2.69 0.39
C ALA A 68 -7.97 1.35 0.90
N GLN A 69 -7.67 0.25 0.21
CA GLN A 69 -8.07 -1.10 0.61
C GLN A 69 -7.47 -1.49 1.96
N VAL A 70 -6.17 -1.28 2.15
CA VAL A 70 -5.47 -1.62 3.39
C VAL A 70 -5.96 -0.76 4.56
N MET A 71 -6.13 0.53 4.35
CA MET A 71 -6.60 1.44 5.40
C MET A 71 -8.03 1.12 5.84
N LEU A 72 -8.93 0.77 4.92
CA LEU A 72 -10.28 0.34 5.29
C LEU A 72 -10.26 -0.99 6.05
N ALA A 73 -9.42 -1.94 5.65
CA ALA A 73 -9.26 -3.20 6.37
C ALA A 73 -8.75 -2.98 7.80
N LEU A 74 -7.80 -2.07 8.00
CA LEU A 74 -7.30 -1.70 9.33
C LEU A 74 -8.35 -0.97 10.17
N MET A 75 -9.12 -0.05 9.57
CA MET A 75 -10.23 0.62 10.24
C MET A 75 -11.28 -0.38 10.72
N GLU A 76 -11.67 -1.30 9.85
CA GLU A 76 -12.65 -2.33 10.18
C GLU A 76 -12.14 -3.28 11.27
N HIS A 77 -10.88 -3.69 11.16
CA HIS A 77 -10.22 -4.48 12.20
C HIS A 77 -10.20 -3.75 13.54
N ASN A 78 -9.88 -2.46 13.54
CA ASN A 78 -9.85 -1.63 14.74
C ASN A 78 -11.23 -1.52 15.42
N LEU A 79 -12.31 -1.46 14.66
CA LEU A 79 -13.66 -1.36 15.17
C LEU A 79 -14.24 -2.72 15.66
N ASN A 80 -13.68 -3.83 15.22
CA ASN A 80 -14.14 -5.17 15.57
C ASN A 80 -13.33 -5.83 16.70
N HIS A 81 -12.21 -5.26 17.10
CA HIS A 81 -11.32 -5.85 18.11
C HIS A 81 -11.07 -4.87 19.25
N ALA A 82 -10.93 -5.42 20.45
CA ALA A 82 -10.52 -4.64 21.61
C ALA A 82 -9.09 -4.14 21.43
N LEU A 83 -8.85 -2.90 21.85
CA LEU A 83 -7.51 -2.32 21.86
C LEU A 83 -6.64 -3.06 22.89
N ASN A 84 -5.70 -3.82 22.41
CA ASN A 84 -4.69 -4.51 23.20
C ASN A 84 -3.36 -4.53 22.45
N GLN A 85 -2.31 -5.02 23.09
CA GLN A 85 -0.97 -5.04 22.49
C GLN A 85 -0.91 -5.86 21.20
N HIS A 86 -1.61 -6.97 21.12
CA HIS A 86 -1.67 -7.80 19.93
C HIS A 86 -2.30 -7.02 18.76
N HIS A 87 -3.41 -6.34 19.01
CA HIS A 87 -4.07 -5.50 18.01
C HIS A 87 -3.14 -4.39 17.48
N LEU A 88 -2.45 -3.69 18.38
CA LEU A 88 -1.49 -2.65 18.02
C LEU A 88 -0.35 -3.22 17.16
N THR A 89 0.15 -4.40 17.49
CA THR A 89 1.18 -5.09 16.72
C THR A 89 0.71 -5.39 15.28
N VAL A 90 -0.51 -5.88 15.12
CA VAL A 90 -1.11 -6.15 13.80
C VAL A 90 -1.21 -4.87 12.98
N VAL A 91 -1.72 -3.79 13.57
CA VAL A 91 -1.88 -2.49 12.88
C VAL A 91 -0.53 -1.90 12.50
N THR A 92 0.41 -1.82 13.43
CA THR A 92 1.73 -1.23 13.17
C THR A 92 2.55 -2.03 12.16
N ALA A 93 2.52 -3.35 12.24
CA ALA A 93 3.19 -4.22 11.27
C ALA A 93 2.65 -4.01 9.85
N THR A 94 1.33 -3.92 9.70
CA THR A 94 0.69 -3.70 8.40
C THR A 94 0.99 -2.31 7.84
N ILE A 95 0.93 -1.27 8.67
CA ILE A 95 1.27 0.11 8.25
C ILE A 95 2.75 0.20 7.82
N SER A 96 3.66 -0.42 8.56
CA SER A 96 5.08 -0.45 8.22
C SER A 96 5.31 -1.19 6.89
N ALA A 97 4.68 -2.34 6.70
CA ALA A 97 4.75 -3.09 5.44
C ALA A 97 4.19 -2.28 4.26
N LEU A 98 3.10 -1.54 4.46
CA LEU A 98 2.53 -0.68 3.44
C LEU A 98 3.49 0.46 3.07
N ALA A 99 4.12 1.09 4.05
CA ALA A 99 5.09 2.15 3.82
C ALA A 99 6.33 1.64 3.06
N ASP A 100 6.89 0.52 3.48
CA ASP A 100 8.05 -0.09 2.86
C ASP A 100 7.74 -0.54 1.42
N ALA A 101 6.65 -1.27 1.22
CA ALA A 101 6.25 -1.74 -0.10
C ALA A 101 5.95 -0.58 -1.05
N SER A 102 5.31 0.49 -0.57
CA SER A 102 5.00 1.68 -1.37
C SER A 102 6.27 2.41 -1.80
N THR A 103 7.22 2.56 -0.90
CA THR A 103 8.52 3.20 -1.18
C THR A 103 9.32 2.40 -2.20
N LEU A 104 9.42 1.08 -2.02
CA LEU A 104 10.10 0.17 -2.93
C LEU A 104 9.46 0.19 -4.33
N HIS A 105 8.14 0.17 -4.40
CA HIS A 105 7.42 0.19 -5.66
C HIS A 105 7.62 1.51 -6.41
N ALA A 106 7.51 2.64 -5.72
CA ALA A 106 7.75 3.96 -6.31
C ALA A 106 9.21 4.09 -6.83
N LEU A 107 10.16 3.63 -6.03
CA LEU A 107 11.58 3.63 -6.40
C LEU A 107 11.84 2.82 -7.67
N GLU A 108 11.28 1.61 -7.75
CA GLU A 108 11.46 0.73 -8.91
C GLU A 108 10.87 1.35 -10.18
N VAL A 109 9.66 1.88 -10.11
CA VAL A 109 9.00 2.53 -11.26
C VAL A 109 9.80 3.75 -11.73
N CYS A 110 10.27 4.59 -10.82
CA CYS A 110 11.09 5.76 -11.16
C CYS A 110 12.44 5.35 -11.77
N ARG A 111 13.08 4.31 -11.25
CA ARG A 111 14.33 3.78 -11.82
C ARG A 111 14.13 3.28 -13.25
N MET A 112 13.06 2.54 -13.49
CA MET A 112 12.74 2.03 -14.82
C MET A 112 12.53 3.17 -15.82
N SER A 113 11.74 4.18 -15.45
CA SER A 113 11.50 5.35 -16.30
C SER A 113 12.79 6.13 -16.60
N LEU A 114 13.63 6.34 -15.61
CA LEU A 114 14.90 7.06 -15.79
C LEU A 114 15.91 6.25 -16.59
N ARG A 115 15.92 4.93 -16.43
CA ARG A 115 16.80 4.02 -17.18
C ARG A 115 16.52 4.08 -18.69
N GLU A 116 15.27 4.19 -19.08
CA GLU A 116 14.89 4.29 -20.48
C GLU A 116 15.43 5.56 -21.17
N VAL A 117 15.53 6.66 -20.40
CA VAL A 117 15.97 7.97 -20.93
C VAL A 117 17.47 8.18 -20.74
N HIS A 118 18.02 7.82 -19.60
CA HIS A 118 19.39 8.17 -19.17
C HIS A 118 20.32 6.98 -19.03
N GLY A 119 19.82 5.75 -19.16
CA GLY A 119 20.56 4.54 -18.86
C GLY A 119 20.70 4.26 -17.37
N GLU A 120 21.38 3.17 -17.02
CA GLU A 120 21.62 2.78 -15.63
C GLU A 120 22.73 3.64 -15.03
N PRO A 121 22.54 4.21 -13.83
CA PRO A 121 23.62 4.88 -13.12
C PRO A 121 24.67 3.85 -12.67
N LEU A 122 25.92 4.06 -13.09
CA LEU A 122 27.02 3.16 -12.81
C LEU A 122 28.10 3.85 -11.96
N ARG A 123 28.81 3.07 -11.14
CA ARG A 123 30.05 3.49 -10.51
C ARG A 123 31.18 3.53 -11.53
N GLU A 124 32.32 4.09 -11.17
CA GLU A 124 33.52 4.14 -12.01
C GLU A 124 33.98 2.76 -12.46
N ASP A 125 33.75 1.71 -11.63
CA ASP A 125 34.07 0.32 -11.94
C ASP A 125 33.04 -0.39 -12.84
N GLY A 126 32.01 0.31 -13.28
CA GLY A 126 30.93 -0.23 -14.14
C GLY A 126 29.83 -0.98 -13.40
N THR A 127 29.89 -1.07 -12.06
CA THR A 127 28.83 -1.71 -11.28
C THR A 127 27.63 -0.77 -11.07
N PRO A 128 26.39 -1.29 -11.00
CA PRO A 128 25.21 -0.47 -10.74
C PRO A 128 25.32 0.30 -9.42
N MET A 129 24.95 1.58 -9.45
CA MET A 129 24.89 2.41 -8.27
C MET A 129 23.54 2.22 -7.56
N PRO A 130 23.53 1.70 -6.30
CA PRO A 130 22.28 1.58 -5.55
C PRO A 130 21.79 2.95 -5.08
N LEU A 131 20.46 3.12 -5.07
CA LEU A 131 19.81 4.23 -4.42
C LEU A 131 19.27 3.76 -3.07
N TRP A 132 19.59 4.50 -2.03
CA TRP A 132 19.12 4.23 -0.67
C TRP A 132 18.01 5.20 -0.31
N VAL A 133 16.90 4.67 0.21
CA VAL A 133 15.84 5.47 0.80
C VAL A 133 15.90 5.30 2.31
N MET A 134 16.00 6.41 3.01
CA MET A 134 16.12 6.43 4.46
C MET A 134 14.86 7.05 5.07
N GLY A 135 14.12 6.27 5.85
CA GLY A 135 12.97 6.75 6.61
C GLY A 135 13.42 7.60 7.80
N MET A 136 12.73 8.70 8.06
CA MET A 136 12.98 9.59 9.18
C MET A 136 11.71 9.92 9.93
N GLY A 137 11.83 10.28 11.20
CA GLY A 137 10.70 10.65 12.04
C GLY A 137 9.73 9.49 12.25
N LYS A 138 8.45 9.72 12.04
CA LYS A 138 7.39 8.71 12.24
C LYS A 138 7.51 7.48 11.34
N LEU A 139 8.26 7.59 10.24
CA LEU A 139 8.48 6.46 9.33
C LEU A 139 9.59 5.53 9.83
N ALA A 140 10.50 6.04 10.65
CA ALA A 140 11.68 5.32 11.15
C ALA A 140 11.49 4.73 12.55
N GLY A 141 10.45 5.12 13.27
CA GLY A 141 10.27 4.74 14.68
C GLY A 141 8.97 4.07 15.00
#